data_84467a0ae872e06db4320449749b7291
#
_entry.id   84467a0ae872e06db4320449749b7291
#
_cell.length_a   1.000
_cell.length_b   1.000
_cell.length_c   1.000
_cell.angle_alpha   90.00
_cell.angle_beta   90.00
_cell.angle_gamma   90.00
#
_symmetry.space_group_name_H-M   'P 1'
#
loop_
_entity.id
_entity.type
_entity.pdbx_description
1 polymer ?
#
loop_
_entity_poly.entity_id
_entity_poly.type
_entity_poly.pdbx_seq_one_letter_code
_entity_poly.pdbx_strand_id
1 'polypeptide(L)'
;MNKLISTLEERLAPLSPTVLTISDDSALHAGHAGNTGGGHLSAKIVSNVFSGLSTVARHRAVYALVADLMPHTIHALSLSVATPDEEARIKNLAKI
;
A
#
# COMPACT_ATOMS: atom_id res chain seq x y z
N MET A 1 15.55 -10.99 -1.69
CA MET A 1 14.10 -10.79 -1.45
C MET A 1 13.90 -9.75 -0.36
N ASN A 2 12.96 -8.87 -0.55
CA ASN A 2 12.68 -7.82 0.43
C ASN A 2 11.76 -8.37 1.53
N LYS A 3 12.30 -8.52 2.70
CA LYS A 3 11.60 -9.06 3.86
C LYS A 3 10.44 -8.16 4.30
N LEU A 4 10.58 -6.87 4.11
CA LEU A 4 9.54 -5.90 4.47
C LEU A 4 8.33 -6.05 3.56
N ILE A 5 8.54 -6.28 2.27
CA ILE A 5 7.45 -6.53 1.33
C ILE A 5 6.67 -7.79 1.74
N SER A 6 7.39 -8.86 2.09
CA SER A 6 6.76 -10.11 2.55
C SER A 6 5.94 -9.87 3.81
N THR A 7 6.45 -9.08 4.75
CA THR A 7 5.74 -8.74 5.97
C THR A 7 4.44 -7.99 5.66
N LEU A 8 4.51 -7.01 4.74
CA LEU A 8 3.32 -6.27 4.35
C LEU A 8 2.28 -7.16 3.67
N GLU A 9 2.73 -8.08 2.82
CA GLU A 9 1.81 -9.01 2.18
C GLU A 9 1.04 -9.84 3.22
N GLU A 10 1.73 -10.30 4.25
CA GLU A 10 1.10 -11.05 5.33
C GLU A 10 0.10 -10.19 6.10
N ARG A 11 0.47 -8.96 6.42
CA ARG A 11 -0.39 -8.06 7.18
C ARG A 11 -1.63 -7.64 6.41
N LEU A 12 -1.54 -7.56 5.09
CA LEU A 12 -2.63 -7.12 4.23
C LEU A 12 -3.51 -8.28 3.74
N ALA A 13 -3.11 -9.53 4.00
CA ALA A 13 -3.88 -10.70 3.62
C ALA A 13 -5.33 -10.69 4.12
N PRO A 14 -5.64 -10.18 5.35
CA PRO A 14 -7.04 -10.13 5.81
C PRO A 14 -7.96 -9.29 4.94
N LEU A 15 -7.42 -8.41 4.11
CA LEU A 15 -8.21 -7.62 3.16
C LEU A 15 -8.66 -8.43 1.95
N SER A 16 -8.16 -9.65 1.81
CA SER A 16 -8.46 -10.53 0.65
C SER A 16 -8.31 -9.80 -0.68
N PRO A 17 -7.16 -9.18 -0.94
CA PRO A 17 -7.01 -8.35 -2.14
C PRO A 17 -7.03 -9.20 -3.41
N THR A 18 -7.71 -8.70 -4.44
CA THR A 18 -7.65 -9.30 -5.78
C THR A 18 -6.39 -8.86 -6.51
N VAL A 19 -5.87 -7.68 -6.15
CA VAL A 19 -4.56 -7.19 -6.63
C VAL A 19 -3.83 -6.61 -5.43
N LEU A 20 -2.58 -7.00 -5.28
CA LEU A 20 -1.71 -6.44 -4.26
C LEU A 20 -0.32 -6.27 -4.87
N THR A 21 0.07 -5.04 -5.09
CA THR A 21 1.39 -4.70 -5.63
C THR A 21 2.09 -3.79 -4.64
N ILE A 22 3.24 -4.21 -4.17
CA ILE A 22 4.03 -3.44 -3.22
C ILE A 22 5.38 -3.12 -3.85
N SER A 23 5.74 -1.84 -3.79
CA SER A 23 6.99 -1.34 -4.35
C SER A 23 7.81 -0.74 -3.22
N ASP A 24 9.08 -1.06 -3.18
CA ASP A 24 10.02 -0.48 -2.22
C ASP A 24 10.75 0.68 -2.89
N ASP A 25 10.38 1.88 -2.51
CA ASP A 25 10.92 3.11 -3.09
C ASP A 25 12.09 3.67 -2.28
N SER A 26 12.58 2.90 -1.29
CA SER A 26 13.65 3.36 -0.41
C SER A 26 14.91 3.75 -1.18
N ALA A 27 15.21 3.05 -2.25
CA ALA A 27 16.39 3.32 -3.08
C ALA A 27 16.35 4.70 -3.74
N LEU A 28 15.15 5.25 -3.97
CA LEU A 28 15.00 6.58 -4.56
C LEU A 28 15.44 7.68 -3.62
N HIS A 29 15.51 7.38 -2.34
CA HIS A 29 15.91 8.32 -1.29
C HIS A 29 17.30 8.05 -0.76
N ALA A 30 17.98 7.05 -1.29
CA ALA A 30 19.33 6.69 -0.86
C ALA A 30 20.29 7.85 -1.13
N GLY A 31 21.09 8.19 -0.15
CA GLY A 31 22.05 9.27 -0.27
C GLY A 31 21.54 10.65 0.09
N HIS A 32 20.24 10.80 0.34
CA HIS A 32 19.69 12.08 0.79
C HIS A 32 20.12 12.35 2.23
N ALA A 33 20.51 13.57 2.51
CA ALA A 33 20.82 13.98 3.86
C ALA A 33 19.58 13.85 4.74
N GLY A 34 19.74 13.27 5.91
CA GLY A 34 18.65 13.07 6.84
C GLY A 34 17.90 11.77 6.66
N ASN A 35 18.26 10.96 5.67
CA ASN A 35 17.68 9.65 5.53
C ASN A 35 18.29 8.73 6.58
N THR A 36 17.54 8.46 7.63
CA THR A 36 18.02 7.70 8.80
C THR A 36 17.58 6.25 8.80
N GLY A 37 17.18 5.74 7.65
CA GLY A 37 16.64 4.39 7.54
C GLY A 37 15.12 4.40 7.59
N GLY A 38 14.51 3.25 7.71
CA GLY A 38 13.06 3.08 7.57
C GLY A 38 12.66 3.01 6.10
N GLY A 39 11.69 2.17 5.80
CA GLY A 39 11.28 1.93 4.42
C GLY A 39 10.35 3.02 3.88
N HIS A 40 10.52 3.33 2.61
CA HIS A 40 9.58 4.14 1.85
C HIS A 40 8.91 3.20 0.84
N LEU A 41 7.64 2.90 1.06
CA LEU A 41 6.93 1.88 0.30
C LEU A 41 5.68 2.45 -0.35
N SER A 42 5.29 1.84 -1.45
CA SER A 42 4.02 2.13 -2.10
C SER A 42 3.24 0.82 -2.23
N ALA A 43 1.96 0.85 -1.95
CA ALA A 43 1.11 -0.33 -2.08
C ALA A 43 -0.14 0.00 -2.89
N LYS A 44 -0.40 -0.82 -3.89
CA LYS A 44 -1.66 -0.79 -4.64
C LYS A 44 -2.49 -1.97 -4.19
N ILE A 45 -3.67 -1.70 -3.65
CA ILE A 45 -4.55 -2.72 -3.08
C ILE A 45 -5.92 -2.60 -3.72
N VAL A 46 -6.35 -3.66 -4.37
CA VAL A 46 -7.69 -3.76 -4.95
C VAL A 46 -8.44 -4.83 -4.19
N SER A 47 -9.55 -4.46 -3.55
CA SER A 47 -10.29 -5.40 -2.72
C SER A 47 -11.76 -5.02 -2.63
N ASN A 48 -12.62 -6.05 -2.59
CA ASN A 48 -14.05 -5.86 -2.39
C ASN A 48 -14.40 -5.30 -1.01
N VAL A 49 -13.51 -5.47 -0.02
CA VAL A 49 -13.76 -4.95 1.34
C VAL A 49 -13.84 -3.43 1.37
N PHE A 50 -13.30 -2.77 0.35
CA PHE A 50 -13.35 -1.31 0.26
C PHE A 50 -14.68 -0.77 -0.27
N SER A 51 -15.56 -1.66 -0.71
CA SER A 51 -16.86 -1.26 -1.26
C SER A 51 -17.67 -0.50 -0.21
N GLY A 52 -18.20 0.65 -0.59
CA GLY A 52 -18.98 1.48 0.32
C GLY A 52 -18.16 2.32 1.30
N LEU A 53 -16.84 2.20 1.29
CA LEU A 53 -15.98 2.97 2.19
C LEU A 53 -15.42 4.21 1.49
N SER A 54 -15.34 5.31 2.23
CA SER A 54 -14.65 6.51 1.77
C SER A 54 -13.14 6.23 1.63
N THR A 55 -12.44 7.09 0.90
CA THR A 55 -10.98 7.00 0.79
C THR A 55 -10.31 7.00 2.16
N VAL A 56 -10.77 7.87 3.07
CA VAL A 56 -10.21 7.94 4.42
C VAL A 56 -10.44 6.64 5.18
N ALA A 57 -11.65 6.07 5.08
CA ALA A 57 -11.94 4.81 5.77
C ALA A 57 -11.10 3.65 5.24
N ARG A 58 -10.85 3.63 3.93
CA ARG A 58 -9.99 2.61 3.31
C ARG A 58 -8.55 2.72 3.82
N HIS A 59 -8.02 3.94 3.86
CA HIS A 59 -6.67 4.18 4.36
C HIS A 59 -6.56 3.76 5.83
N ARG A 60 -7.55 4.09 6.64
CA ARG A 60 -7.58 3.69 8.06
C ARG A 60 -7.57 2.18 8.22
N ALA A 61 -8.32 1.48 7.37
CA ALA A 61 -8.37 0.01 7.42
C ALA A 61 -6.99 -0.60 7.12
N VAL A 62 -6.27 -0.04 6.16
CA VAL A 62 -4.92 -0.50 5.83
C VAL A 62 -3.94 -0.14 6.93
N TYR A 63 -3.93 1.10 7.38
CA TYR A 63 -2.97 1.53 8.41
C TYR A 63 -3.16 0.78 9.72
N ALA A 64 -4.38 0.40 10.06
CA ALA A 64 -4.64 -0.37 11.27
C ALA A 64 -3.89 -1.72 11.27
N LEU A 65 -3.71 -2.30 10.09
CA LEU A 65 -3.02 -3.59 9.96
C LEU A 65 -1.50 -3.48 10.07
N VAL A 66 -0.95 -2.30 9.86
CA VAL A 66 0.50 -2.08 9.84
C VAL A 66 0.96 -1.04 10.85
N ALA A 67 0.09 -0.63 11.75
CA ALA A 67 0.38 0.45 12.69
C ALA A 67 1.61 0.19 13.55
N ASP A 68 1.83 -1.05 13.95
CA ASP A 68 2.98 -1.44 14.76
C ASP A 68 4.31 -1.36 14.00
N LEU A 69 4.26 -1.30 12.68
CA LEU A 69 5.45 -1.19 11.83
C LEU A 69 5.86 0.26 11.62
N MET A 70 4.97 1.20 11.90
CA MET A 70 5.24 2.61 11.65
C MET A 70 5.52 3.36 12.95
N PRO A 71 6.36 4.39 12.91
CA PRO A 71 7.09 4.91 11.74
C PRO A 71 8.50 4.34 11.57
N HIS A 72 8.90 3.39 12.40
CA HIS A 72 10.30 2.94 12.46
C HIS A 72 10.67 1.97 11.34
N THR A 73 9.96 0.86 11.22
CA THR A 73 10.21 -0.12 10.16
C THR A 73 9.75 0.41 8.82
N ILE A 74 8.59 1.06 8.79
CA ILE A 74 8.08 1.76 7.62
C ILE A 74 8.02 3.24 7.96
N HIS A 75 8.83 4.04 7.29
CA HIS A 75 8.85 5.48 7.51
C HIS A 75 7.71 6.16 6.77
N ALA A 76 7.45 5.74 5.56
CA ALA A 76 6.38 6.27 4.73
C ALA A 76 5.73 5.17 3.91
N LEU A 77 4.41 5.20 3.82
CA LEU A 77 3.63 4.25 3.03
C LEU A 77 2.59 5.00 2.22
N SER A 78 2.79 4.98 0.91
CA SER A 78 1.83 5.55 -0.04
C SER A 78 0.84 4.48 -0.45
N LEU A 79 -0.44 4.81 -0.45
CA LEU A 79 -1.50 3.85 -0.73
C LEU A 79 -2.30 4.23 -1.97
N SER A 80 -2.61 3.23 -2.77
CA SER A 80 -3.61 3.32 -3.83
C SER A 80 -4.62 2.21 -3.56
N VAL A 81 -5.84 2.57 -3.21
CA VAL A 81 -6.86 1.63 -2.76
C VAL A 81 -8.11 1.76 -3.63
N ALA A 82 -8.63 0.64 -4.08
CA ALA A 82 -9.78 0.61 -4.97
C ALA A 82 -10.55 -0.69 -4.82
N THR A 83 -11.80 -0.68 -5.28
CA THR A 83 -12.55 -1.92 -5.47
C THR A 83 -12.27 -2.46 -6.87
N PRO A 84 -12.58 -3.74 -7.14
CA PRO A 84 -12.41 -4.27 -8.49
C PRO A 84 -13.17 -3.50 -9.56
N ASP A 85 -14.37 -3.00 -9.24
CA ASP A 85 -15.16 -2.20 -10.18
C ASP A 85 -14.47 -0.87 -10.51
N GLU A 86 -13.95 -0.21 -9.49
CA GLU A 86 -13.22 1.05 -9.67
C GLU A 86 -11.97 0.85 -10.50
N GLU A 87 -11.25 -0.22 -10.24
CA GLU A 87 -10.03 -0.56 -10.99
C GLU A 87 -10.35 -0.83 -12.46
N ALA A 88 -11.42 -1.55 -12.73
CA ALA A 88 -11.87 -1.83 -14.10
C ALA A 88 -12.22 -0.54 -14.84
N ARG A 89 -12.88 0.40 -14.18
CA ARG A 89 -13.21 1.70 -14.78
C ARG A 89 -11.98 2.52 -15.11
N ILE A 90 -11.00 2.53 -14.23
CA ILE A 90 -9.75 3.24 -14.45
C ILE A 90 -9.02 2.67 -15.66
N LYS A 91 -8.95 1.35 -15.78
CA LYS A 91 -8.32 0.68 -16.93
C LYS A 91 -9.04 0.98 -18.22
N ASN A 92 -10.36 1.03 -18.22
CA ASN A 92 -11.14 1.35 -19.40
C ASN A 92 -10.90 2.79 -19.85
N LEU A 93 -10.81 3.71 -18.91
CA LEU A 93 -10.49 5.11 -19.22
C LEU A 93 -9.09 5.22 -19.82
N ALA A 94 -8.14 4.46 -19.35
CA ALA A 94 -6.76 4.50 -19.84
C ALA A 94 -6.63 3.99 -21.27
N LYS A 95 -7.58 3.24 -21.76
CA LYS A 95 -7.57 2.71 -23.14
C LYS A 95 -8.12 3.67 -24.17
N ILE A 96 -8.72 4.74 -23.77
CA ILE A 96 -9.29 5.76 -24.68
C ILE A 96 -8.22 6.78 -25.15
#